data_8b423270f1fc053a64d387280ebd27df
#
_entry.id   8b423270f1fc053a64d387280ebd27df
#
_cell.length_a   1.000
_cell.length_b   1.000
_cell.length_c   1.000
_cell.angle_alpha   90.00
_cell.angle_beta   90.00
_cell.angle_gamma   90.00
#
_symmetry.space_group_name_H-M   'P 1'
#
loop_
_entity.id
_entity.type
_entity.pdbx_description
1 polymer ?
#
loop_
_entity_poly.entity_id
_entity_poly.type
_entity_poly.pdbx_seq_one_letter_code
_entity_poly.pdbx_strand_id
1 'polypeptide(L)'
;HSVGYLSRINFRAFSKALENLTEAHGVTAGQWRILRVLWEEDGITQREISERVGITEATAVKGLAGLETAKLITREVDKSDRRKMVTRLTTKAKRLKKKLIPFVVDVNERALKGISQKDVDIARRVLAQTYLNLTAN
;
A
#
# COMPACT_ATOMS: atom_id res chain seq x y z
N HIS A 1 18.40 -3.95 19.65
CA HIS A 1 17.59 -2.98 18.88
C HIS A 1 16.12 -3.09 19.26
N SER A 2 15.44 -1.95 19.35
CA SER A 2 14.02 -1.93 19.69
C SER A 2 13.16 -2.49 18.54
N VAL A 3 11.98 -2.99 18.89
CA VAL A 3 10.98 -3.44 17.91
C VAL A 3 10.61 -2.31 16.94
N GLY A 4 10.46 -1.09 17.46
CA GLY A 4 10.15 0.09 16.62
C GLY A 4 11.24 0.39 15.59
N TYR A 5 12.50 0.33 16.02
CA TYR A 5 13.64 0.52 15.11
C TYR A 5 13.66 -0.56 14.01
N LEU A 6 13.52 -1.82 14.42
CA LEU A 6 13.53 -2.95 13.49
C LEU A 6 12.36 -2.86 12.51
N SER A 7 11.18 -2.46 12.99
CA SER A 7 10.00 -2.26 12.13
C SER A 7 10.27 -1.19 11.06
N ARG A 8 10.92 -0.09 11.45
CA ARG A 8 11.22 1.02 10.53
C ARG A 8 12.21 0.60 9.45
N ILE A 9 13.32 -0.04 9.83
CA ILE A 9 14.31 -0.46 8.82
C ILE A 9 13.77 -1.56 7.91
N ASN A 10 12.95 -2.46 8.43
CA ASN A 10 12.27 -3.48 7.64
C ASN A 10 11.30 -2.85 6.63
N PHE A 11 10.49 -1.89 7.06
CA PHE A 11 9.59 -1.18 6.17
C PHE A 11 10.36 -0.57 4.97
N ARG A 12 11.48 0.07 5.24
CA ARG A 12 12.32 0.66 4.18
C ARG A 12 12.90 -0.41 3.26
N ALA A 13 13.37 -1.52 3.82
CA ALA A 13 13.96 -2.61 3.03
C ALA A 13 12.93 -3.28 2.12
N PHE A 14 11.73 -3.59 2.66
CA PHE A 14 10.64 -4.14 1.86
C PHE A 14 10.18 -3.19 0.76
N SER A 15 10.03 -1.91 1.10
CA SER A 15 9.62 -0.88 0.12
C SER A 15 10.61 -0.76 -1.03
N LYS A 16 11.90 -0.73 -0.72
CA LYS A 16 12.95 -0.62 -1.74
C LYS A 16 13.02 -1.88 -2.61
N ALA A 17 12.95 -3.06 -1.99
CA ALA A 17 12.98 -4.31 -2.74
C ALA A 17 11.80 -4.42 -3.72
N LEU A 18 10.61 -4.02 -3.28
CA LEU A 18 9.42 -4.03 -4.14
C LEU A 18 9.53 -2.98 -5.25
N GLU A 19 9.95 -1.76 -4.93
CA GLU A 19 10.10 -0.68 -5.91
C GLU A 19 11.11 -1.05 -7.01
N ASN A 20 12.20 -1.73 -6.67
CA ASN A 20 13.17 -2.22 -7.65
C ASN A 20 12.52 -3.14 -8.69
N LEU A 21 11.45 -3.86 -8.32
CA LEU A 21 10.71 -4.73 -9.24
C LEU A 21 9.59 -4.01 -9.97
N THR A 22 8.92 -3.06 -9.32
CA THR A 22 7.76 -2.36 -9.90
C THR A 22 8.15 -1.14 -10.73
N GLU A 23 9.36 -0.63 -10.57
CA GLU A 23 9.85 0.56 -11.26
C GLU A 23 9.76 0.43 -12.79
N ALA A 24 10.05 -0.74 -13.33
CA ALA A 24 9.93 -1.02 -14.76
C ALA A 24 8.48 -0.90 -15.28
N HIS A 25 7.51 -0.95 -14.37
CA HIS A 25 6.08 -0.75 -14.68
C HIS A 25 5.60 0.65 -14.32
N GLY A 26 6.52 1.56 -13.98
CA GLY A 26 6.21 2.95 -13.66
C GLY A 26 5.54 3.15 -12.30
N VAL A 27 5.69 2.21 -11.37
CA VAL A 27 5.05 2.28 -10.04
C VAL A 27 6.11 2.47 -8.97
N THR A 28 6.00 3.57 -8.23
CA THR A 28 6.84 3.85 -7.05
C THR A 28 6.29 3.13 -5.81
N ALA A 29 7.09 3.03 -4.75
CA ALA A 29 6.63 2.46 -3.48
C ALA A 29 5.43 3.21 -2.91
N GLY A 30 5.41 4.55 -3.01
CA GLY A 30 4.27 5.37 -2.56
C GLY A 30 3.00 5.08 -3.34
N GLN A 31 3.12 4.99 -4.67
CA GLN A 31 2.00 4.66 -5.54
C GLN A 31 1.49 3.24 -5.28
N TRP A 32 2.40 2.29 -5.07
CA TRP A 32 2.04 0.92 -4.73
C TRP A 32 1.14 0.86 -3.49
N ARG A 33 1.49 1.59 -2.44
CA ARG A 33 0.72 1.58 -1.19
C ARG A 33 -0.70 2.11 -1.39
N ILE A 34 -0.89 3.12 -2.24
CA ILE A 34 -2.21 3.65 -2.57
C ILE A 34 -3.00 2.65 -3.42
N LEU A 35 -2.37 2.10 -4.46
CA LEU A 35 -3.01 1.09 -5.31
C LEU A 35 -3.46 -0.13 -4.50
N ARG A 36 -2.63 -0.58 -3.56
CA ARG A 36 -2.97 -1.73 -2.72
C ARG A 36 -4.26 -1.50 -1.93
N VAL A 37 -4.43 -0.32 -1.37
CA VAL A 37 -5.66 0.06 -0.65
C VAL A 37 -6.86 0.05 -1.60
N LEU A 38 -6.72 0.63 -2.79
CA LEU A 38 -7.79 0.69 -3.79
C LEU A 38 -8.13 -0.68 -4.38
N TRP A 39 -7.18 -1.59 -4.49
CA TRP A 39 -7.47 -2.96 -4.91
C TRP A 39 -8.25 -3.74 -3.86
N GLU A 40 -8.13 -3.40 -2.59
CA GLU A 40 -8.95 -3.96 -1.51
C GLU A 40 -10.35 -3.34 -1.49
N GLU A 41 -10.44 -2.03 -1.65
CA GLU A 41 -11.71 -1.29 -1.66
C GLU A 41 -11.61 -0.10 -2.60
N ASP A 42 -12.25 -0.21 -3.75
CA ASP A 42 -12.32 0.84 -4.76
C ASP A 42 -13.37 1.90 -4.38
N GLY A 43 -13.26 3.08 -4.96
CA GLY A 43 -14.29 4.12 -4.80
C GLY A 43 -14.35 4.76 -3.42
N ILE A 44 -13.21 4.94 -2.77
CA ILE A 44 -13.10 5.61 -1.47
C ILE A 44 -12.54 7.02 -1.62
N THR A 45 -12.69 7.82 -0.58
CA THR A 45 -12.24 9.22 -0.58
C THR A 45 -10.73 9.33 -0.37
N GLN A 46 -10.17 10.48 -0.75
CA GLN A 46 -8.76 10.79 -0.50
C GLN A 46 -8.41 10.70 0.99
N ARG A 47 -9.29 11.17 1.85
CA ARG A 47 -9.10 11.10 3.30
C ARG A 47 -9.01 9.65 3.78
N GLU A 48 -9.93 8.80 3.33
CA GLU A 48 -9.92 7.38 3.66
C GLU A 48 -8.64 6.69 3.16
N ILE A 49 -8.19 7.05 1.96
CA ILE A 49 -6.91 6.54 1.41
C ILE A 49 -5.76 6.94 2.32
N SER A 50 -5.65 8.22 2.69
CA SER A 50 -4.56 8.71 3.53
C SER A 50 -4.53 8.03 4.90
N GLU A 51 -5.69 7.83 5.51
CA GLU A 51 -5.82 7.15 6.79
C GLU A 51 -5.40 5.68 6.70
N ARG A 52 -5.85 4.97 5.66
CA ARG A 52 -5.55 3.54 5.48
C ARG A 52 -4.11 3.28 5.09
N VAL A 53 -3.50 4.18 4.32
CA VAL A 53 -2.07 4.09 3.99
C VAL A 53 -1.20 4.54 5.17
N GLY A 54 -1.72 5.39 6.05
CA GLY A 54 -0.97 5.94 7.17
C GLY A 54 -0.06 7.09 6.78
N ILE A 55 -0.50 7.92 5.82
CA ILE A 55 0.21 9.11 5.34
C ILE A 55 -0.64 10.36 5.55
N THR A 56 -0.01 11.53 5.43
CA THR A 56 -0.75 12.81 5.47
C THR A 56 -1.58 12.97 4.19
N GLU A 57 -2.64 13.78 4.25
CA GLU A 57 -3.41 14.12 3.05
C GLU A 57 -2.54 14.83 2.01
N ALA A 58 -1.61 15.68 2.43
CA ALA A 58 -0.67 16.34 1.51
C ALA A 58 0.16 15.34 0.71
N THR A 59 0.68 14.29 1.36
CA THR A 59 1.41 13.21 0.70
C THR A 59 0.48 12.41 -0.22
N ALA A 60 -0.75 12.14 0.22
CA ALA A 60 -1.74 11.45 -0.60
C ALA A 60 -2.08 12.23 -1.87
N VAL A 61 -2.20 13.56 -1.78
CA VAL A 61 -2.46 14.43 -2.95
C VAL A 61 -1.40 14.20 -4.04
N LYS A 62 -0.12 14.19 -3.66
CA LYS A 62 0.98 13.96 -4.61
C LYS A 62 0.92 12.57 -5.23
N GLY A 63 0.71 11.55 -4.41
CA GLY A 63 0.62 10.18 -4.89
C GLY A 63 -0.55 9.97 -5.85
N LEU A 64 -1.71 10.53 -5.51
CA LEU A 64 -2.91 10.46 -6.33
C LEU A 64 -2.74 11.22 -7.64
N ALA A 65 -2.12 12.40 -7.62
CA ALA A 65 -1.85 13.16 -8.83
C ALA A 65 -0.95 12.37 -9.80
N GLY A 66 0.08 11.70 -9.29
CA GLY A 66 0.95 10.84 -10.10
C GLY A 66 0.20 9.65 -10.70
N LEU A 67 -0.68 9.01 -9.92
CA LEU A 67 -1.51 7.90 -10.41
C LEU A 67 -2.52 8.35 -11.45
N GLU A 68 -3.10 9.53 -11.29
CA GLU A 68 -4.03 10.11 -12.26
C GLU A 68 -3.31 10.42 -13.58
N THR A 69 -2.13 11.02 -13.53
CA THR A 69 -1.29 11.28 -14.69
C THR A 69 -0.94 9.98 -15.43
N ALA A 70 -0.65 8.91 -14.68
CA ALA A 70 -0.36 7.58 -15.23
C ALA A 70 -1.63 6.85 -15.74
N LYS A 71 -2.80 7.47 -15.60
CA LYS A 71 -4.11 6.89 -15.98
C LYS A 71 -4.44 5.60 -15.23
N LEU A 72 -3.99 5.50 -13.99
CA LEU A 72 -4.29 4.37 -13.11
C LEU A 72 -5.50 4.62 -12.23
N ILE A 73 -5.84 5.88 -11.99
CA ILE A 73 -7.04 6.27 -11.25
C ILE A 73 -7.78 7.39 -11.97
N THR A 74 -9.06 7.52 -11.65
CA THR A 74 -9.89 8.68 -11.94
C THR A 74 -10.47 9.20 -10.62
N ARG A 75 -10.84 10.48 -10.62
CA ARG A 75 -11.56 11.08 -9.50
C ARG A 75 -12.94 11.48 -9.99
N GLU A 76 -13.95 11.14 -9.22
CA GLU A 76 -15.34 11.43 -9.59
C GLU A 76 -16.15 11.80 -8.35
N VAL A 77 -17.23 12.53 -8.57
CA VAL A 77 -18.18 12.87 -7.50
C VAL A 77 -18.90 11.60 -7.07
N ASP A 78 -19.01 11.39 -5.74
CA ASP A 78 -19.76 10.27 -5.20
C ASP A 78 -21.23 10.37 -5.60
N LYS A 79 -21.78 9.28 -6.13
CA LYS A 79 -23.17 9.21 -6.59
C LYS A 79 -24.17 9.33 -5.43
N SER A 80 -23.80 8.86 -4.25
CA SER A 80 -24.65 8.89 -3.05
C SER A 80 -24.49 10.16 -2.22
N ASP A 81 -23.32 10.82 -2.28
CA ASP A 81 -23.07 12.09 -1.60
C ASP A 81 -22.21 13.00 -2.48
N ARG A 82 -22.87 13.92 -3.17
CA ARG A 82 -22.24 14.83 -4.14
C ARG A 82 -21.24 15.81 -3.53
N ARG A 83 -21.14 15.88 -2.21
CA ARG A 83 -20.13 16.71 -1.51
C ARG A 83 -18.77 16.02 -1.46
N LYS A 84 -18.71 14.73 -1.78
CA LYS A 84 -17.50 13.92 -1.72
C LYS A 84 -16.96 13.61 -3.10
N MET A 85 -15.63 13.59 -3.20
CA MET A 85 -14.92 13.08 -4.35
C MET A 85 -14.36 11.70 -3.99
N VAL A 86 -14.58 10.73 -4.86
CA VAL A 86 -14.05 9.37 -4.68
C VAL A 86 -13.02 9.07 -5.75
N THR A 87 -12.08 8.20 -5.40
CA THR A 87 -11.02 7.74 -6.27
C THR A 87 -11.37 6.35 -6.77
N ARG A 88 -11.29 6.14 -8.08
CA ARG A 88 -11.59 4.85 -8.70
C ARG A 88 -10.42 4.35 -9.53
N LEU A 89 -10.20 3.04 -9.47
CA LEU A 89 -9.23 2.37 -10.32
C LEU A 89 -9.73 2.33 -11.76
N THR A 90 -8.82 2.55 -12.70
CA THR A 90 -9.09 2.33 -14.13
C THR A 90 -8.94 0.85 -14.47
N THR A 91 -9.40 0.45 -15.65
CA THR A 91 -9.18 -0.91 -16.16
C THR A 91 -7.68 -1.21 -16.25
N LYS A 92 -6.86 -0.23 -16.63
CA LYS A 92 -5.41 -0.34 -16.68
C LYS A 92 -4.84 -0.73 -15.30
N ALA A 93 -5.30 -0.07 -14.23
CA ALA A 93 -4.86 -0.37 -12.87
C ALA A 93 -5.30 -1.76 -12.42
N LYS A 94 -6.50 -2.17 -12.78
CA LYS A 94 -7.00 -3.52 -12.46
C LYS A 94 -6.17 -4.62 -13.15
N ARG A 95 -5.74 -4.38 -14.39
CA ARG A 95 -4.83 -5.28 -15.11
C ARG A 95 -3.43 -5.30 -14.51
N LEU A 96 -2.96 -4.14 -14.06
CA LEU A 96 -1.64 -3.98 -13.47
C LEU A 96 -1.50 -4.82 -12.19
N LYS A 97 -2.55 -4.96 -11.40
CA LYS A 97 -2.57 -5.82 -10.21
C LYS A 97 -2.03 -7.22 -10.51
N LYS A 98 -2.50 -7.83 -11.57
CA LYS A 98 -2.09 -9.20 -11.96
C LYS A 98 -0.60 -9.30 -12.28
N LYS A 99 -0.02 -8.23 -12.82
CA LYS A 99 1.41 -8.17 -13.14
C LYS A 99 2.27 -7.94 -11.91
N LEU A 100 1.79 -7.16 -10.93
CA LEU A 100 2.58 -6.73 -9.78
C LEU A 100 2.50 -7.69 -8.60
N ILE A 101 1.42 -8.45 -8.44
CA ILE A 101 1.27 -9.41 -7.34
C ILE A 101 2.43 -10.42 -7.27
N PRO A 102 2.93 -10.99 -8.38
CA PRO A 102 4.09 -11.89 -8.31
C PRO A 102 5.33 -11.25 -7.70
N PHE A 103 5.52 -9.94 -7.85
CA PHE A 103 6.66 -9.22 -7.26
C PHE A 103 6.54 -9.16 -5.74
N VAL A 104 5.32 -8.98 -5.22
CA VAL A 104 5.07 -9.01 -3.77
C VAL A 104 5.39 -10.38 -3.20
N VAL A 105 4.95 -11.42 -3.88
CA VAL A 105 5.26 -12.82 -3.50
C VAL A 105 6.77 -13.03 -3.47
N ASP A 106 7.48 -12.61 -4.51
CA ASP A 106 8.94 -12.73 -4.60
C ASP A 106 9.65 -12.02 -3.44
N VAL A 107 9.28 -10.78 -3.15
CA VAL A 107 9.88 -10.01 -2.06
C VAL A 107 9.66 -10.72 -0.72
N ASN A 108 8.45 -11.21 -0.47
CA ASN A 108 8.14 -11.92 0.77
C ASN A 108 8.90 -13.23 0.87
N GLU A 109 8.99 -14.01 -0.19
CA GLU A 109 9.76 -15.26 -0.20
C GLU A 109 11.24 -15.02 0.11
N ARG A 110 11.83 -13.99 -0.51
CA ARG A 110 13.23 -13.62 -0.24
C ARG A 110 13.43 -13.14 1.19
N ALA A 111 12.50 -12.34 1.69
CA ALA A 111 12.57 -11.80 3.06
C ALA A 111 12.46 -12.91 4.11
N LEU A 112 11.67 -13.93 3.84
CA LEU A 112 11.38 -14.99 4.79
C LEU A 112 12.28 -16.22 4.61
N LYS A 113 13.25 -16.16 3.71
CA LYS A 113 14.17 -17.28 3.47
C LYS A 113 14.89 -17.69 4.75
N GLY A 114 14.84 -18.98 5.08
CA GLY A 114 15.50 -19.53 6.26
C GLY A 114 14.72 -19.34 7.56
N ILE A 115 13.51 -18.77 7.51
CA ILE A 115 12.67 -18.56 8.69
C ILE A 115 11.53 -19.59 8.66
N SER A 116 11.30 -20.24 9.81
CA SER A 116 10.23 -21.23 9.92
C SER A 116 8.85 -20.62 9.80
N GLN A 117 7.88 -21.37 9.29
CA GLN A 117 6.49 -20.90 9.20
C GLN A 117 5.93 -20.51 10.58
N LYS A 118 6.31 -21.25 11.62
CA LYS A 118 5.92 -20.92 13.00
C LYS A 118 6.39 -19.53 13.40
N ASP A 119 7.65 -19.19 13.12
CA ASP A 119 8.21 -17.88 13.46
C ASP A 119 7.57 -16.77 12.62
N VAL A 120 7.27 -17.03 11.35
CA VAL A 120 6.54 -16.09 10.50
C VAL A 120 5.17 -15.76 11.09
N ASP A 121 4.43 -16.81 11.52
CA ASP A 121 3.09 -16.62 12.11
C ASP A 121 3.16 -15.84 13.43
N ILE A 122 4.18 -16.11 14.25
CA ILE A 122 4.43 -15.36 15.49
C ILE A 122 4.73 -13.88 15.16
N ALA A 123 5.61 -13.63 14.20
CA ALA A 123 5.97 -12.28 13.79
C ALA A 123 4.76 -11.49 13.31
N ARG A 124 3.91 -12.09 12.47
CA ARG A 124 2.67 -11.47 12.00
C ARG A 124 1.74 -11.10 13.15
N ARG A 125 1.56 -12.03 14.10
CA ARG A 125 0.71 -11.81 15.27
C ARG A 125 1.24 -10.68 16.14
N VAL A 126 2.56 -10.69 16.40
CA VAL A 126 3.21 -9.66 17.23
C VAL A 126 3.09 -8.28 16.58
N LEU A 127 3.39 -8.17 15.30
CA LEU A 127 3.30 -6.90 14.58
C LEU A 127 1.86 -6.37 14.55
N ALA A 128 0.88 -7.23 14.33
CA ALA A 128 -0.53 -6.84 14.38
C ALA A 128 -0.92 -6.35 15.77
N GLN A 129 -0.49 -7.03 16.83
CA GLN A 129 -0.80 -6.63 18.20
C GLN A 129 -0.13 -5.31 18.59
N THR A 130 1.14 -5.09 18.19
CA THR A 130 1.81 -3.82 18.46
C THR A 130 1.09 -2.65 17.80
N TYR A 131 0.61 -2.84 16.57
CA TYR A 131 -0.19 -1.84 15.87
C TYR A 131 -1.49 -1.51 16.64
N LEU A 132 -2.23 -2.53 17.05
CA LEU A 132 -3.47 -2.34 17.82
C LEU A 132 -3.23 -1.61 19.13
N ASN A 133 -2.17 -2.00 19.85
CA ASN A 133 -1.82 -1.37 21.14
C ASN A 133 -1.50 0.12 20.99
N LEU A 134 -0.87 0.51 19.89
CA LEU A 134 -0.47 1.90 19.66
C LEU A 134 -1.58 2.76 19.02
N THR A 135 -2.57 2.14 18.40
CA THR A 135 -3.66 2.84 17.70
C THR A 135 -5.00 2.77 18.43
N ALA A 136 -5.11 1.96 19.47
CA ALA A 136 -6.30 1.93 20.32
C ALA A 136 -6.39 3.24 21.14
N ASN A 137 -7.57 3.85 21.18
CA ASN A 137 -7.87 5.04 21.98
C ASN A 137 -8.46 4.66 23.34
#